data_f5cdc76aa90934532e7455fe625b9cde
#
_entry.id   f5cdc76aa90934532e7455fe625b9cde
#
_cell.length_a   1.000
_cell.length_b   1.000
_cell.length_c   1.000
_cell.angle_alpha   90.00
_cell.angle_beta   90.00
_cell.angle_gamma   90.00
#
_symmetry.space_group_name_H-M   'P 1'
#
loop_
_entity.id
_entity.type
_entity.pdbx_description
1 polymer ?
#
loop_
_entity_poly.entity_id
_entity_poly.type
_entity_poly.pdbx_seq_one_letter_code
_entity_poly.pdbx_strand_id
1 'polypeptide(L)'
;MKILLIYNLTKKVTFMYLSIFLIFLIATFLLFSVVIVPQQQTFVIERLGKYHNSLSAGLHFIFPFVDRIRAKVDSRETVLDVPPQVCITKDNTQVTVDGVLYVQVTEPKLAVYGTNNYISAVSSLAQTSLRSIIGKMNLDDTVESREIINSKVVSALDEAAVSWGVKLLRYEIRDLTPPEEIIKAMQDQITADREKRAKIIASEAEKIEKINIAQGQKESMIRISEGEKESAFNMAEAQAEKILLNAKAEADSIKTIANALLIEGGHDAMNLQIAQKYIEAYSNLAKESTTIITPNNPLDVSGAITTALTTMNKLNVNKE
;
A
#
# COMPACT_ATOMS: atom_id res chain seq x y z
N MET A 1 79.29 14.82 -76.63
CA MET A 1 77.82 14.80 -76.61
C MET A 1 77.23 13.65 -75.77
N LYS A 2 77.79 12.42 -75.81
CA LYS A 2 77.26 11.26 -74.99
C LYS A 2 77.42 11.41 -73.47
N ILE A 3 78.50 12.04 -72.98
CA ILE A 3 78.76 12.22 -71.53
C ILE A 3 77.75 13.19 -70.89
N LEU A 4 77.35 14.25 -71.59
CA LEU A 4 76.31 15.21 -71.08
C LEU A 4 74.92 14.58 -71.04
N LEU A 5 74.61 13.68 -71.95
CA LEU A 5 73.35 12.94 -71.99
C LEU A 5 73.22 11.93 -70.82
N ILE A 6 74.31 11.21 -70.51
CA ILE A 6 74.39 10.28 -69.38
C ILE A 6 74.31 11.04 -68.09
N TYR A 7 74.94 12.19 -67.91
CA TYR A 7 74.89 13.05 -66.73
C TYR A 7 73.48 13.58 -66.50
N ASN A 8 72.76 14.01 -67.55
CA ASN A 8 71.36 14.46 -67.41
C ASN A 8 70.39 13.31 -67.12
N LEU A 9 70.63 12.11 -67.65
CA LEU A 9 69.84 10.91 -67.34
C LEU A 9 69.99 10.46 -65.87
N THR A 10 71.25 10.40 -65.38
CA THR A 10 71.52 10.03 -63.97
C THR A 10 70.92 11.06 -63.01
N LYS A 11 71.02 12.35 -63.34
CA LYS A 11 70.43 13.43 -62.57
C LYS A 11 68.90 13.35 -62.55
N LYS A 12 68.24 12.98 -63.63
CA LYS A 12 66.81 12.77 -63.73
C LYS A 12 66.35 11.55 -62.93
N VAL A 13 67.11 10.46 -62.99
CA VAL A 13 66.85 9.21 -62.27
C VAL A 13 67.06 9.42 -60.77
N THR A 14 68.10 10.11 -60.32
CA THR A 14 68.31 10.44 -58.89
C THR A 14 67.22 11.37 -58.37
N PHE A 15 66.75 12.34 -59.15
CA PHE A 15 65.64 13.22 -58.76
C PHE A 15 64.32 12.47 -58.65
N MET A 16 64.08 11.48 -59.52
CA MET A 16 62.92 10.59 -59.47
C MET A 16 62.93 9.74 -58.20
N TYR A 17 64.05 9.13 -57.82
CA TYR A 17 64.13 8.35 -56.55
C TYR A 17 63.97 9.23 -55.31
N LEU A 18 64.51 10.44 -55.32
CA LEU A 18 64.37 11.41 -54.25
C LEU A 18 62.90 11.83 -54.09
N SER A 19 62.13 12.05 -55.17
CA SER A 19 60.75 12.40 -55.14
C SER A 19 59.88 11.23 -54.62
N ILE A 20 60.15 9.99 -55.03
CA ILE A 20 59.49 8.80 -54.56
C ILE A 20 59.73 8.61 -53.04
N PHE A 21 61.02 8.78 -52.64
CA PHE A 21 61.34 8.70 -51.18
C PHE A 21 60.68 9.78 -50.39
N LEU A 22 60.56 11.03 -50.88
CA LEU A 22 59.82 12.11 -50.18
C LEU A 22 58.32 11.83 -50.08
N ILE A 23 57.71 11.33 -51.16
CA ILE A 23 56.31 10.94 -51.16
C ILE A 23 56.07 9.82 -50.15
N PHE A 24 56.94 8.80 -50.09
CA PHE A 24 56.84 7.72 -49.11
C PHE A 24 57.01 8.22 -47.69
N LEU A 25 57.91 9.16 -47.44
CA LEU A 25 58.11 9.77 -46.13
C LEU A 25 56.89 10.59 -45.70
N ILE A 26 56.28 11.36 -46.61
CA ILE A 26 55.02 12.11 -46.34
C ILE A 26 53.91 11.18 -46.13
N ALA A 27 53.70 10.10 -46.88
CA ALA A 27 52.66 9.11 -46.72
C ALA A 27 52.79 8.41 -45.37
N THR A 28 54.01 8.01 -45.00
CA THR A 28 54.26 7.41 -43.68
C THR A 28 53.98 8.38 -42.56
N PHE A 29 54.34 9.65 -42.67
CA PHE A 29 54.01 10.68 -41.69
C PHE A 29 52.52 10.89 -41.54
N LEU A 30 51.76 10.91 -42.65
CA LEU A 30 50.28 11.02 -42.61
C LEU A 30 49.62 9.82 -41.95
N LEU A 31 50.11 8.59 -42.19
CA LEU A 31 49.57 7.39 -41.57
C LEU A 31 49.77 7.40 -40.05
N PHE A 32 50.89 7.88 -39.55
CA PHE A 32 51.16 8.03 -38.12
C PHE A 32 50.46 9.25 -37.48
N SER A 33 49.98 10.20 -38.29
CA SER A 33 49.28 11.41 -37.81
C SER A 33 47.81 11.15 -37.46
N VAL A 34 47.19 10.08 -37.91
CA VAL A 34 45.79 9.80 -37.73
C VAL A 34 45.55 9.01 -36.44
N VAL A 35 44.69 9.53 -35.56
CA VAL A 35 44.25 8.86 -34.34
C VAL A 35 42.72 8.81 -34.30
N ILE A 36 42.20 7.61 -34.11
CA ILE A 36 40.76 7.36 -33.92
C ILE A 36 40.50 7.23 -32.45
N VAL A 37 39.63 8.09 -31.90
CA VAL A 37 39.19 8.06 -30.50
C VAL A 37 37.85 7.35 -30.44
N PRO A 38 37.74 6.25 -29.68
CA PRO A 38 36.46 5.56 -29.48
C PRO A 38 35.43 6.43 -28.79
N GLN A 39 34.13 6.06 -28.95
CA GLN A 39 33.03 6.71 -28.26
C GLN A 39 33.18 6.57 -26.74
N GLN A 40 32.81 7.62 -25.99
CA GLN A 40 32.94 7.70 -24.53
C GLN A 40 34.39 7.68 -23.99
N GLN A 41 35.40 7.84 -24.86
CA GLN A 41 36.78 8.06 -24.44
C GLN A 41 37.25 9.45 -24.83
N THR A 42 38.16 10.00 -24.04
CA THR A 42 38.84 11.26 -24.32
C THR A 42 40.33 11.07 -24.17
N PHE A 43 41.09 11.41 -25.19
CA PHE A 43 42.54 11.32 -25.16
C PHE A 43 43.12 12.69 -24.83
N VAL A 44 43.90 12.74 -23.74
CA VAL A 44 44.62 13.95 -23.34
C VAL A 44 45.93 14.00 -24.02
N ILE A 45 46.17 15.07 -24.78
CA ILE A 45 47.38 15.28 -25.60
C ILE A 45 48.32 16.29 -24.95
N GLU A 46 49.56 15.90 -24.81
CA GLU A 46 50.69 16.78 -24.44
C GLU A 46 51.50 17.12 -25.67
N ARG A 47 51.87 18.39 -25.81
CA ARG A 47 52.84 18.89 -26.80
C ARG A 47 54.04 19.39 -26.06
N LEU A 48 55.21 18.73 -26.28
CA LEU A 48 56.46 19.08 -25.62
C LEU A 48 56.34 19.21 -24.09
N GLY A 49 55.57 18.31 -23.43
CA GLY A 49 55.37 18.29 -21.99
C GLY A 49 54.33 19.29 -21.43
N LYS A 50 53.64 20.07 -22.30
CA LYS A 50 52.52 20.93 -21.91
C LYS A 50 51.21 20.37 -22.40
N TYR A 51 50.16 20.50 -21.60
CA TYR A 51 48.80 20.20 -22.06
C TYR A 51 48.47 21.00 -23.33
N HIS A 52 48.05 20.34 -24.36
CA HIS A 52 47.69 20.98 -25.62
C HIS A 52 46.18 20.93 -25.86
N ASN A 53 45.60 19.72 -25.89
CA ASN A 53 44.17 19.55 -26.16
C ASN A 53 43.66 18.22 -25.60
N SER A 54 42.33 18.10 -25.45
CA SER A 54 41.62 16.87 -25.15
C SER A 54 40.81 16.47 -26.38
N LEU A 55 41.09 15.31 -26.95
CA LEU A 55 40.43 14.80 -28.14
C LEU A 55 39.21 14.00 -27.74
N SER A 56 38.04 14.46 -28.16
CA SER A 56 36.76 13.73 -28.03
C SER A 56 36.67 12.58 -29.04
N ALA A 57 35.59 11.80 -28.95
CA ALA A 57 35.32 10.71 -29.88
C ALA A 57 35.31 11.19 -31.34
N GLY A 58 35.96 10.43 -32.20
CA GLY A 58 36.07 10.71 -33.64
C GLY A 58 37.49 10.57 -34.20
N LEU A 59 37.67 11.06 -35.43
CA LEU A 59 38.94 11.05 -36.14
C LEU A 59 39.66 12.37 -35.91
N HIS A 60 40.90 12.30 -35.43
CA HIS A 60 41.76 13.46 -35.14
C HIS A 60 43.12 13.31 -35.76
N PHE A 61 43.74 14.46 -36.10
CA PHE A 61 45.09 14.53 -36.58
C PHE A 61 46.00 15.05 -35.49
N ILE A 62 47.06 14.31 -35.21
CA ILE A 62 48.11 14.68 -34.25
C ILE A 62 49.45 14.81 -34.99
N PHE A 63 50.34 15.63 -34.49
CA PHE A 63 51.72 15.73 -35.04
C PHE A 63 52.58 14.63 -34.40
N PRO A 64 52.94 13.56 -35.17
CA PRO A 64 53.81 12.52 -34.64
C PRO A 64 55.15 13.13 -34.22
N PHE A 65 55.76 12.56 -33.18
CA PHE A 65 56.99 13.01 -32.49
C PHE A 65 56.83 14.25 -31.60
N VAL A 66 55.93 15.18 -31.87
CA VAL A 66 55.71 16.40 -31.07
C VAL A 66 54.59 16.22 -30.09
N ASP A 67 53.48 15.61 -30.54
CA ASP A 67 52.31 15.33 -29.74
C ASP A 67 52.38 13.93 -29.14
N ARG A 68 52.11 13.83 -27.86
CA ARG A 68 52.08 12.56 -27.11
C ARG A 68 50.76 12.36 -26.41
N ILE A 69 50.15 11.19 -26.53
CA ILE A 69 48.98 10.81 -25.75
C ILE A 69 49.45 10.56 -24.32
N ARG A 70 49.04 11.42 -23.37
CA ARG A 70 49.35 11.31 -21.95
C ARG A 70 48.51 10.28 -21.26
N ALA A 71 47.19 10.33 -21.48
CA ALA A 71 46.24 9.43 -20.88
C ALA A 71 45.04 9.23 -21.79
N LYS A 72 44.44 8.06 -21.69
CA LYS A 72 43.14 7.70 -22.26
C LYS A 72 42.16 7.63 -21.12
N VAL A 73 41.22 8.56 -21.06
CA VAL A 73 40.26 8.70 -19.99
C VAL A 73 38.90 8.18 -20.47
N ASP A 74 38.33 7.27 -19.72
CA ASP A 74 36.95 6.80 -19.97
C ASP A 74 35.97 7.76 -19.29
N SER A 75 34.99 8.24 -20.04
CA SER A 75 33.94 9.17 -19.57
C SER A 75 32.65 8.45 -19.17
N ARG A 76 32.65 7.12 -19.18
CA ARG A 76 31.53 6.32 -18.68
C ARG A 76 31.46 6.35 -17.16
N GLU A 77 30.31 6.04 -16.65
CA GLU A 77 30.13 5.78 -15.22
C GLU A 77 31.02 4.61 -14.80
N THR A 78 31.81 4.81 -13.77
CA THR A 78 32.73 3.81 -13.21
C THR A 78 32.39 3.58 -11.75
N VAL A 79 32.34 2.32 -11.35
CA VAL A 79 32.11 1.91 -9.97
C VAL A 79 33.46 1.81 -9.25
N LEU A 80 33.59 2.53 -8.16
CA LEU A 80 34.77 2.49 -7.31
C LEU A 80 34.42 1.82 -5.99
N ASP A 81 35.10 0.77 -5.64
CA ASP A 81 34.99 0.15 -4.32
C ASP A 81 35.67 1.03 -3.26
N VAL A 82 34.93 1.35 -2.20
CA VAL A 82 35.46 2.00 -1.01
C VAL A 82 35.77 0.89 -0.01
N PRO A 83 37.05 0.66 0.36
CA PRO A 83 37.42 -0.43 1.24
C PRO A 83 36.74 -0.34 2.60
N PRO A 84 36.43 -1.49 3.24
CA PRO A 84 35.85 -1.52 4.56
C PRO A 84 36.70 -0.74 5.56
N GLN A 85 36.06 0.01 6.42
CA GLN A 85 36.72 0.75 7.48
C GLN A 85 35.92 0.73 8.77
N VAL A 86 36.64 0.80 9.87
CA VAL A 86 36.06 0.87 11.21
C VAL A 86 35.75 2.34 11.54
N CYS A 87 34.51 2.60 11.90
CA CYS A 87 34.03 3.89 12.37
C CYS A 87 33.48 3.75 13.79
N ILE A 88 33.50 4.86 14.56
CA ILE A 88 32.90 4.92 15.89
C ILE A 88 31.72 5.88 15.80
N THR A 89 30.55 5.41 16.16
CA THR A 89 29.31 6.21 16.19
C THR A 89 29.30 7.18 17.37
N LYS A 90 28.33 8.08 17.41
CA LYS A 90 28.18 9.08 18.49
C LYS A 90 27.93 8.43 19.85
N ASP A 91 27.27 7.28 19.91
CA ASP A 91 27.01 6.46 21.09
C ASP A 91 28.17 5.51 21.45
N ASN A 92 29.36 5.80 20.87
CA ASN A 92 30.61 5.09 21.12
C ASN A 92 30.61 3.61 20.71
N THR A 93 29.77 3.23 19.75
CA THR A 93 29.74 1.88 19.20
C THR A 93 30.63 1.78 17.97
N GLN A 94 31.45 0.74 17.90
CA GLN A 94 32.32 0.46 16.77
C GLN A 94 31.50 -0.23 15.67
N VAL A 95 31.57 0.30 14.43
CA VAL A 95 30.90 -0.30 13.27
C VAL A 95 31.89 -0.41 12.11
N THR A 96 31.84 -1.52 11.39
CA THR A 96 32.57 -1.69 10.13
C THR A 96 31.63 -1.33 8.99
N VAL A 97 32.07 -0.44 8.11
CA VAL A 97 31.26 0.05 6.99
C VAL A 97 32.08 -0.04 5.71
N ASP A 98 31.47 -0.58 4.67
CA ASP A 98 31.98 -0.53 3.30
C ASP A 98 30.89 -0.03 2.34
N GLY A 99 31.32 0.39 1.17
CA GLY A 99 30.39 0.91 0.18
C GLY A 99 30.99 1.03 -1.21
N VAL A 100 30.16 1.47 -2.12
CA VAL A 100 30.52 1.68 -3.52
C VAL A 100 30.19 3.11 -3.92
N LEU A 101 31.06 3.68 -4.72
CA LEU A 101 30.94 5.04 -5.22
C LEU A 101 30.85 5.02 -6.75
N TYR A 102 29.85 5.68 -7.29
CA TYR A 102 29.64 5.81 -8.72
C TYR A 102 30.17 7.17 -9.18
N VAL A 103 31.14 7.16 -10.06
CA VAL A 103 31.83 8.35 -10.53
C VAL A 103 31.85 8.43 -12.03
N GLN A 104 31.91 9.65 -12.56
CA GLN A 104 32.03 9.91 -13.97
C GLN A 104 33.06 11.03 -14.17
N VAL A 105 34.01 10.84 -15.07
CA VAL A 105 34.97 11.90 -15.45
C VAL A 105 34.27 12.88 -16.37
N THR A 106 34.12 14.12 -15.91
CA THR A 106 33.52 15.22 -16.68
C THR A 106 34.57 16.05 -17.39
N GLU A 107 35.72 16.31 -16.72
CA GLU A 107 36.81 17.09 -17.28
C GLU A 107 38.12 16.30 -17.26
N PRO A 108 38.44 15.61 -18.36
CA PRO A 108 39.62 14.75 -18.46
C PRO A 108 40.97 15.46 -18.19
N LYS A 109 41.06 16.75 -18.47
CA LYS A 109 42.25 17.55 -18.17
C LYS A 109 42.50 17.60 -16.65
N LEU A 110 41.48 17.91 -15.86
CA LEU A 110 41.62 17.98 -14.39
C LEU A 110 41.82 16.60 -13.79
N ALA A 111 41.22 15.55 -14.35
CA ALA A 111 41.41 14.19 -13.89
C ALA A 111 42.84 13.69 -14.05
N VAL A 112 43.58 14.17 -15.06
CA VAL A 112 44.96 13.75 -15.36
C VAL A 112 45.99 14.63 -14.67
N TYR A 113 45.71 15.92 -14.50
CA TYR A 113 46.68 16.89 -13.96
C TYR A 113 46.34 17.44 -12.58
N GLY A 114 45.09 17.33 -12.14
CA GLY A 114 44.65 17.82 -10.84
C GLY A 114 45.13 16.97 -9.66
N THR A 115 45.31 15.66 -9.90
CA THR A 115 45.81 14.73 -8.90
C THR A 115 46.60 13.57 -9.57
N ASN A 116 47.48 12.93 -8.83
CA ASN A 116 48.24 11.78 -9.33
C ASN A 116 47.31 10.59 -9.67
N ASN A 117 46.29 10.36 -8.84
CA ASN A 117 45.32 9.30 -9.05
C ASN A 117 43.98 9.73 -8.41
N TYR A 118 43.06 10.17 -9.25
CA TYR A 118 41.76 10.63 -8.80
C TYR A 118 40.92 9.49 -8.13
N ILE A 119 41.11 8.25 -8.58
CA ILE A 119 40.42 7.07 -8.01
C ILE A 119 40.81 6.91 -6.54
N SER A 120 42.09 6.88 -6.21
CA SER A 120 42.58 6.77 -4.85
C SER A 120 42.22 8.00 -4.01
N ALA A 121 42.28 9.20 -4.60
CA ALA A 121 41.95 10.43 -3.91
C ALA A 121 40.50 10.48 -3.52
N VAL A 122 39.58 10.15 -4.45
CA VAL A 122 38.14 10.12 -4.20
C VAL A 122 37.78 9.01 -3.18
N SER A 123 38.37 7.82 -3.30
CA SER A 123 38.15 6.72 -2.35
C SER A 123 38.59 7.10 -0.92
N SER A 124 39.79 7.69 -0.77
CA SER A 124 40.29 8.12 0.56
C SER A 124 39.46 9.24 1.16
N LEU A 125 38.98 10.18 0.34
CA LEU A 125 38.09 11.24 0.80
C LEU A 125 36.73 10.68 1.21
N ALA A 126 36.19 9.71 0.45
CA ALA A 126 34.95 9.01 0.78
C ALA A 126 35.04 8.33 2.17
N GLN A 127 36.15 7.61 2.42
CA GLN A 127 36.40 6.99 3.73
C GLN A 127 36.40 7.99 4.86
N THR A 128 37.09 9.13 4.66
CA THR A 128 37.20 10.17 5.69
C THR A 128 35.87 10.86 5.95
N SER A 129 35.14 11.18 4.90
CA SER A 129 33.81 11.78 4.98
C SER A 129 32.81 10.85 5.65
N LEU A 130 32.81 9.57 5.27
CA LEU A 130 31.97 8.53 5.85
C LEU A 130 32.22 8.41 7.38
N ARG A 131 33.50 8.35 7.78
CA ARG A 131 33.87 8.32 9.21
C ARG A 131 33.36 9.53 9.96
N SER A 132 33.48 10.72 9.39
CA SER A 132 33.00 11.96 9.99
C SER A 132 31.48 12.01 10.12
N ILE A 133 30.75 11.48 9.15
CA ILE A 133 29.28 11.45 9.13
C ILE A 133 28.77 10.45 10.15
N ILE A 134 29.29 9.22 10.14
CA ILE A 134 28.92 8.16 11.11
C ILE A 134 29.25 8.60 12.54
N GLY A 135 30.40 9.25 12.77
CA GLY A 135 30.74 9.74 14.10
C GLY A 135 29.81 10.81 14.68
N LYS A 136 28.90 11.35 13.87
CA LYS A 136 27.86 12.32 14.31
C LYS A 136 26.48 11.69 14.48
N MET A 137 26.31 10.42 14.16
CA MET A 137 25.04 9.68 14.19
C MET A 137 25.08 8.58 15.25
N ASN A 138 23.94 8.26 15.85
CA ASN A 138 23.81 7.10 16.72
C ASN A 138 23.77 5.82 15.86
N LEU A 139 23.98 4.66 16.47
CA LEU A 139 23.97 3.38 15.75
C LEU A 139 22.63 3.11 15.09
N ASP A 140 21.53 3.29 15.79
CA ASP A 140 20.16 3.08 15.27
C ASP A 140 19.91 3.96 14.03
N ASP A 141 20.24 5.26 14.13
CA ASP A 141 20.10 6.21 13.01
C ASP A 141 20.98 5.79 11.82
N THR A 142 22.17 5.24 12.08
CA THR A 142 23.10 4.82 11.03
C THR A 142 22.58 3.60 10.28
N VAL A 143 21.90 2.67 10.95
CA VAL A 143 21.31 1.47 10.33
C VAL A 143 20.03 1.80 9.57
N GLU A 144 19.18 2.66 10.14
CA GLU A 144 17.87 3.01 9.55
C GLU A 144 17.98 4.03 8.42
N SER A 145 18.90 5.00 8.52
CA SER A 145 18.93 6.17 7.65
C SER A 145 20.06 6.13 6.61
N ARG A 146 20.26 5.00 5.94
CA ARG A 146 21.32 4.82 4.92
C ARG A 146 21.25 5.87 3.81
N GLU A 147 20.06 6.23 3.35
CA GLU A 147 19.85 7.24 2.31
C GLU A 147 20.36 8.62 2.73
N ILE A 148 20.19 8.99 3.98
CA ILE A 148 20.71 10.26 4.53
C ILE A 148 22.23 10.25 4.55
N ILE A 149 22.85 9.12 4.90
CA ILE A 149 24.30 8.98 4.88
C ILE A 149 24.81 9.09 3.45
N ASN A 150 24.21 8.36 2.51
CA ASN A 150 24.57 8.37 1.10
C ASN A 150 24.55 9.80 0.53
N SER A 151 23.48 10.53 0.75
CA SER A 151 23.34 11.92 0.29
C SER A 151 24.36 12.88 0.91
N LYS A 152 24.62 12.74 2.23
CA LYS A 152 25.62 13.56 2.94
C LYS A 152 27.03 13.27 2.48
N VAL A 153 27.36 11.99 2.19
CA VAL A 153 28.67 11.60 1.65
C VAL A 153 28.87 12.24 0.28
N VAL A 154 27.90 12.10 -0.62
CA VAL A 154 27.99 12.72 -1.96
C VAL A 154 28.17 14.23 -1.84
N SER A 155 27.37 14.91 -1.02
CA SER A 155 27.47 16.36 -0.84
C SER A 155 28.84 16.80 -0.27
N ALA A 156 29.40 16.04 0.67
CA ALA A 156 30.70 16.34 1.26
C ALA A 156 31.88 16.11 0.28
N LEU A 157 31.69 15.23 -0.68
CA LEU A 157 32.72 14.90 -1.65
C LEU A 157 32.68 15.79 -2.90
N ASP A 158 31.50 16.33 -3.25
CA ASP A 158 31.25 16.98 -4.53
C ASP A 158 32.18 18.17 -4.75
N GLU A 159 32.41 19.01 -3.75
CA GLU A 159 33.29 20.18 -3.84
C GLU A 159 34.73 19.79 -4.20
N ALA A 160 35.27 18.76 -3.58
CA ALA A 160 36.62 18.29 -3.85
C ALA A 160 36.71 17.55 -5.19
N ALA A 161 35.70 16.75 -5.53
CA ALA A 161 35.66 15.97 -6.76
C ALA A 161 35.60 16.84 -8.00
N VAL A 162 34.87 17.97 -7.97
CA VAL A 162 34.82 18.97 -9.04
C VAL A 162 36.23 19.53 -9.34
N SER A 163 37.05 19.76 -8.33
CA SER A 163 38.44 20.25 -8.52
C SER A 163 39.33 19.24 -9.26
N TRP A 164 38.97 17.97 -9.20
CA TRP A 164 39.64 16.88 -9.94
C TRP A 164 38.95 16.52 -11.26
N GLY A 165 37.96 17.27 -11.70
CA GLY A 165 37.22 17.03 -12.94
C GLY A 165 36.37 15.77 -12.92
N VAL A 166 35.97 15.31 -11.74
CA VAL A 166 35.15 14.10 -11.51
C VAL A 166 33.83 14.50 -10.91
N LYS A 167 32.74 13.99 -11.47
CA LYS A 167 31.40 14.13 -10.91
C LYS A 167 31.04 12.88 -10.15
N LEU A 168 30.56 13.07 -8.93
CA LEU A 168 29.98 11.99 -8.14
C LEU A 168 28.51 11.85 -8.48
N LEU A 169 28.08 10.65 -8.82
CA LEU A 169 26.70 10.37 -9.17
C LEU A 169 25.93 9.92 -7.94
N ARG A 170 26.47 8.94 -7.23
CA ARG A 170 25.86 8.38 -6.01
C ARG A 170 26.92 7.63 -5.20
N TYR A 171 26.63 7.52 -3.93
CA TYR A 171 27.33 6.65 -3.00
C TYR A 171 26.30 5.67 -2.40
N GLU A 172 26.66 4.41 -2.27
CA GLU A 172 25.80 3.39 -1.67
C GLU A 172 26.59 2.58 -0.65
N ILE A 173 26.05 2.50 0.57
CA ILE A 173 26.58 1.62 1.60
C ILE A 173 26.24 0.18 1.19
N ARG A 174 27.26 -0.66 1.05
CA ARG A 174 27.12 -2.08 0.75
C ARG A 174 26.77 -2.85 2.02
N ASP A 175 27.60 -2.71 3.04
CA ASP A 175 27.42 -3.37 4.31
C ASP A 175 27.74 -2.44 5.48
N LEU A 176 27.08 -2.69 6.62
CA LEU A 176 27.25 -1.99 7.86
C LEU A 176 27.12 -3.02 8.99
N THR A 177 28.24 -3.41 9.53
CA THR A 177 28.32 -4.52 10.49
C THR A 177 28.80 -4.03 11.84
N PRO A 178 27.90 -3.96 12.84
CA PRO A 178 28.28 -3.79 14.24
C PRO A 178 28.93 -5.06 14.80
N PRO A 179 29.58 -5.01 15.98
CA PRO A 179 30.05 -6.19 16.67
C PRO A 179 28.92 -7.18 17.00
N GLU A 180 29.21 -8.48 17.03
CA GLU A 180 28.20 -9.52 17.27
C GLU A 180 27.43 -9.36 18.58
N GLU A 181 28.09 -8.87 19.63
CA GLU A 181 27.44 -8.61 20.92
C GLU A 181 26.34 -7.55 20.81
N ILE A 182 26.60 -6.51 20.04
CA ILE A 182 25.63 -5.44 19.80
C ILE A 182 24.48 -5.95 18.92
N ILE A 183 24.77 -6.76 17.91
CA ILE A 183 23.74 -7.36 17.06
C ILE A 183 22.77 -8.20 17.89
N LYS A 184 23.27 -9.01 18.83
CA LYS A 184 22.43 -9.80 19.73
C LYS A 184 21.57 -8.91 20.63
N ALA A 185 22.17 -7.91 21.25
CA ALA A 185 21.45 -6.98 22.12
C ALA A 185 20.34 -6.22 21.35
N MET A 186 20.61 -5.77 20.13
CA MET A 186 19.61 -5.16 19.26
C MET A 186 18.49 -6.13 18.87
N GLN A 187 18.81 -7.39 18.55
CA GLN A 187 17.82 -8.41 18.24
C GLN A 187 16.89 -8.68 19.43
N ASP A 188 17.46 -8.79 20.63
CA ASP A 188 16.69 -8.99 21.86
C ASP A 188 15.78 -7.78 22.15
N GLN A 189 16.29 -6.56 21.99
CA GLN A 189 15.53 -5.33 22.13
C GLN A 189 14.39 -5.23 21.11
N ILE A 190 14.68 -5.49 19.83
CA ILE A 190 13.66 -5.48 18.76
C ILE A 190 12.59 -6.53 19.03
N THR A 191 12.99 -7.73 19.50
CA THR A 191 12.05 -8.81 19.82
C THR A 191 11.14 -8.40 20.97
N ALA A 192 11.70 -7.88 22.05
CA ALA A 192 10.92 -7.38 23.20
C ALA A 192 9.97 -6.22 22.83
N ASP A 193 10.41 -5.31 21.98
CA ASP A 193 9.55 -4.21 21.50
C ASP A 193 8.42 -4.71 20.60
N ARG A 194 8.70 -5.68 19.74
CA ARG A 194 7.67 -6.33 18.90
C ARG A 194 6.65 -7.09 19.74
N GLU A 195 7.11 -7.85 20.73
CA GLU A 195 6.22 -8.54 21.67
C GLU A 195 5.34 -7.57 22.46
N LYS A 196 5.93 -6.49 22.97
CA LYS A 196 5.19 -5.42 23.66
C LYS A 196 4.13 -4.80 22.76
N ARG A 197 4.48 -4.42 21.53
CA ARG A 197 3.53 -3.86 20.54
C ARG A 197 2.44 -4.86 20.18
N ALA A 198 2.79 -6.12 19.94
CA ALA A 198 1.83 -7.17 19.67
C ALA A 198 0.83 -7.36 20.80
N LYS A 199 1.29 -7.32 22.06
CA LYS A 199 0.43 -7.43 23.25
C LYS A 199 -0.50 -6.22 23.42
N ILE A 200 -0.03 -5.00 23.12
CA ILE A 200 -0.86 -3.79 23.12
C ILE A 200 -1.95 -3.91 22.05
N ILE A 201 -1.56 -4.23 20.81
CA ILE A 201 -2.52 -4.37 19.69
C ILE A 201 -3.55 -5.46 19.96
N ALA A 202 -3.13 -6.60 20.52
CA ALA A 202 -4.04 -7.68 20.90
C ALA A 202 -5.04 -7.23 21.97
N SER A 203 -4.59 -6.49 22.99
CA SER A 203 -5.47 -5.97 24.04
C SER A 203 -6.42 -4.90 23.52
N GLU A 204 -5.99 -4.05 22.62
CA GLU A 204 -6.85 -3.06 21.95
C GLU A 204 -7.89 -3.73 21.06
N ALA A 205 -7.49 -4.76 20.30
CA ALA A 205 -8.40 -5.54 19.46
C ALA A 205 -9.47 -6.24 20.29
N GLU A 206 -9.09 -6.87 21.42
CA GLU A 206 -10.03 -7.52 22.35
C GLU A 206 -11.02 -6.51 22.97
N LYS A 207 -10.52 -5.31 23.33
CA LYS A 207 -11.38 -4.23 23.83
C LYS A 207 -12.39 -3.78 22.77
N ILE A 208 -11.95 -3.55 21.55
CA ILE A 208 -12.81 -3.13 20.43
C ILE A 208 -13.84 -4.23 20.12
N GLU A 209 -13.42 -5.50 20.12
CA GLU A 209 -14.31 -6.64 19.92
C GLU A 209 -15.42 -6.67 20.96
N LYS A 210 -15.08 -6.56 22.26
CA LYS A 210 -16.07 -6.52 23.35
C LYS A 210 -17.04 -5.34 23.24
N ILE A 211 -16.53 -4.17 22.84
CA ILE A 211 -17.37 -2.98 22.62
C ILE A 211 -18.34 -3.22 21.46
N ASN A 212 -17.84 -3.74 20.33
CA ASN A 212 -18.65 -3.99 19.14
C ASN A 212 -19.73 -5.06 19.40
N ILE A 213 -19.39 -6.14 20.13
CA ILE A 213 -20.35 -7.17 20.54
C ILE A 213 -21.44 -6.56 21.42
N ALA A 214 -21.05 -5.80 22.45
CA ALA A 214 -22.00 -5.17 23.37
C ALA A 214 -22.91 -4.16 22.64
N GLN A 215 -22.36 -3.41 21.73
CA GLN A 215 -23.13 -2.45 20.92
C GLN A 215 -24.09 -3.16 19.97
N GLY A 216 -23.65 -4.24 19.32
CA GLY A 216 -24.50 -5.07 18.47
C GLY A 216 -25.64 -5.73 19.24
N GLN A 217 -25.35 -6.22 20.44
CA GLN A 217 -26.39 -6.77 21.32
C GLN A 217 -27.43 -5.72 21.76
N LYS A 218 -26.97 -4.52 22.13
CA LYS A 218 -27.85 -3.39 22.48
C LYS A 218 -28.74 -3.01 21.29
N GLU A 219 -28.18 -2.88 20.10
CA GLU A 219 -28.90 -2.50 18.89
C GLU A 219 -29.93 -3.59 18.49
N SER A 220 -29.54 -4.86 18.61
CA SER A 220 -30.43 -6.00 18.37
C SER A 220 -31.60 -5.98 19.35
N MET A 221 -31.36 -5.76 20.66
CA MET A 221 -32.41 -5.73 21.69
C MET A 221 -33.35 -4.55 21.46
N ILE A 222 -32.86 -3.38 21.09
CA ILE A 222 -33.70 -2.22 20.74
C ILE A 222 -34.61 -2.56 19.56
N ARG A 223 -34.06 -3.13 18.47
CA ARG A 223 -34.83 -3.48 17.25
C ARG A 223 -35.91 -4.56 17.55
N ILE A 224 -35.57 -5.53 18.39
CA ILE A 224 -36.54 -6.54 18.82
C ILE A 224 -37.68 -5.88 19.61
N SER A 225 -37.35 -5.04 20.59
CA SER A 225 -38.38 -4.34 21.39
C SER A 225 -39.24 -3.37 20.57
N GLU A 226 -38.65 -2.70 19.58
CA GLU A 226 -39.40 -1.86 18.65
C GLU A 226 -40.34 -2.69 17.76
N GLY A 227 -39.87 -3.85 17.26
CA GLY A 227 -40.67 -4.77 16.49
C GLY A 227 -41.80 -5.40 17.29
N GLU A 228 -41.56 -5.78 18.55
CA GLU A 228 -42.59 -6.27 19.46
C GLU A 228 -43.66 -5.20 19.77
N LYS A 229 -43.24 -3.97 20.02
CA LYS A 229 -44.15 -2.82 20.22
C LYS A 229 -45.02 -2.56 19.00
N GLU A 230 -44.42 -2.54 17.80
CA GLU A 230 -45.15 -2.33 16.54
C GLU A 230 -46.12 -3.48 16.25
N SER A 231 -45.70 -4.72 16.51
CA SER A 231 -46.56 -5.91 16.39
C SER A 231 -47.74 -5.84 17.37
N ALA A 232 -47.48 -5.49 18.62
CA ALA A 232 -48.54 -5.35 19.62
C ALA A 232 -49.53 -4.22 19.28
N PHE A 233 -49.02 -3.10 18.77
CA PHE A 233 -49.85 -1.99 18.32
C PHE A 233 -50.75 -2.39 17.13
N ASN A 234 -50.14 -3.00 16.11
CA ASN A 234 -50.89 -3.49 14.93
C ASN A 234 -51.95 -4.54 15.30
N MET A 235 -51.65 -5.45 16.25
CA MET A 235 -52.63 -6.40 16.76
C MET A 235 -53.79 -5.72 17.49
N ALA A 236 -53.51 -4.72 18.34
CA ALA A 236 -54.53 -3.96 19.06
C ALA A 236 -55.41 -3.15 18.07
N GLU A 237 -54.85 -2.54 17.08
CA GLU A 237 -55.56 -1.81 16.03
C GLU A 237 -56.48 -2.73 15.22
N ALA A 238 -55.94 -3.87 14.76
CA ALA A 238 -56.72 -4.88 14.04
C ALA A 238 -57.86 -5.45 14.90
N GLN A 239 -57.60 -5.60 16.21
CA GLN A 239 -58.62 -6.08 17.14
C GLN A 239 -59.73 -5.03 17.39
N ALA A 240 -59.36 -3.76 17.48
CA ALA A 240 -60.31 -2.64 17.59
C ALA A 240 -61.16 -2.50 16.31
N GLU A 241 -60.54 -2.61 15.13
CA GLU A 241 -61.25 -2.59 13.85
C GLU A 241 -62.21 -3.78 13.70
N LYS A 242 -61.77 -4.98 14.10
CA LYS A 242 -62.63 -6.16 14.13
C LYS A 242 -63.87 -5.98 15.03
N ILE A 243 -63.69 -5.43 16.24
CA ILE A 243 -64.77 -5.14 17.15
C ILE A 243 -65.74 -4.13 16.56
N LEU A 244 -65.22 -3.07 15.92
CA LEU A 244 -66.02 -2.02 15.32
C LEU A 244 -66.80 -2.53 14.09
N LEU A 245 -66.16 -3.36 13.25
CA LEU A 245 -66.82 -4.04 12.11
C LEU A 245 -67.91 -4.99 12.59
N ASN A 246 -67.65 -5.79 13.62
CA ASN A 246 -68.64 -6.70 14.21
C ASN A 246 -69.83 -5.92 14.78
N ALA A 247 -69.59 -4.85 15.56
CA ALA A 247 -70.65 -4.02 16.10
C ALA A 247 -71.53 -3.35 15.04
N LYS A 248 -70.84 -2.88 13.90
CA LYS A 248 -71.64 -2.36 12.79
C LYS A 248 -72.47 -3.42 12.10
N ALA A 249 -71.85 -4.60 11.83
CA ALA A 249 -72.60 -5.72 11.22
C ALA A 249 -73.81 -6.19 12.12
N GLU A 250 -73.57 -6.18 13.40
CA GLU A 250 -74.66 -6.54 14.37
C GLU A 250 -75.76 -5.47 14.42
N ALA A 251 -75.41 -4.17 14.40
CA ALA A 251 -76.39 -3.10 14.32
C ALA A 251 -77.15 -3.11 13.01
N ASP A 252 -76.48 -3.38 11.85
CA ASP A 252 -77.19 -3.49 10.58
C ASP A 252 -78.06 -4.77 10.48
N SER A 253 -77.62 -5.86 11.11
CA SER A 253 -78.45 -7.06 11.28
C SER A 253 -79.68 -6.78 12.04
N ILE A 254 -79.58 -6.12 13.23
CA ILE A 254 -80.73 -5.73 14.03
C ILE A 254 -81.72 -4.82 13.30
N LYS A 255 -81.19 -3.82 12.53
CA LYS A 255 -82.01 -2.96 11.67
C LYS A 255 -82.74 -3.76 10.58
N THR A 256 -82.06 -4.70 9.97
CA THR A 256 -82.63 -5.56 8.93
C THR A 256 -83.70 -6.43 9.49
N ILE A 257 -83.49 -7.01 10.68
CA ILE A 257 -84.52 -7.81 11.41
C ILE A 257 -85.69 -6.94 11.83
N ALA A 258 -85.44 -5.74 12.35
CA ALA A 258 -86.50 -4.81 12.73
C ALA A 258 -87.36 -4.41 11.50
N ASN A 259 -86.78 -4.16 10.38
CA ASN A 259 -87.47 -3.84 9.14
C ASN A 259 -88.29 -5.08 8.62
N ALA A 260 -87.79 -6.31 8.79
CA ALA A 260 -88.48 -7.55 8.41
C ALA A 260 -89.67 -7.82 9.29
N LEU A 261 -89.67 -7.44 10.58
CA LEU A 261 -90.78 -7.57 11.50
C LEU A 261 -91.98 -6.66 11.19
N LEU A 262 -91.72 -5.55 10.41
CA LEU A 262 -92.84 -4.64 10.02
C LEU A 262 -93.64 -5.18 8.82
N ILE A 263 -93.19 -6.24 8.18
CA ILE A 263 -93.89 -6.90 7.06
C ILE A 263 -94.88 -7.91 7.57
N GLU A 264 -96.02 -7.99 6.87
CA GLU A 264 -97.12 -8.97 7.27
C GLU A 264 -96.56 -10.41 7.25
N GLY A 265 -96.62 -11.11 8.37
CA GLY A 265 -96.05 -12.46 8.59
C GLY A 265 -94.59 -12.45 9.16
N GLY A 266 -94.00 -11.28 9.39
CA GLY A 266 -92.62 -11.16 9.89
C GLY A 266 -92.41 -11.71 11.28
N HIS A 267 -93.44 -11.62 12.15
CA HIS A 267 -93.42 -12.18 13.51
C HIS A 267 -93.38 -13.72 13.54
N ASP A 268 -94.08 -14.39 12.61
CA ASP A 268 -94.07 -15.84 12.52
C ASP A 268 -92.75 -16.38 11.98
N ALA A 269 -92.13 -15.69 11.03
CA ALA A 269 -90.79 -16.00 10.47
C ALA A 269 -89.72 -15.84 11.59
N MET A 270 -89.77 -14.79 12.42
CA MET A 270 -88.88 -14.58 13.55
C MET A 270 -88.99 -15.68 14.61
N ASN A 271 -90.17 -16.08 14.95
CA ASN A 271 -90.44 -17.19 15.91
C ASN A 271 -89.84 -18.51 15.38
N LEU A 272 -89.89 -18.75 14.06
CA LEU A 272 -89.26 -19.90 13.41
C LEU A 272 -87.73 -19.84 13.49
N GLN A 273 -87.15 -18.66 13.22
CA GLN A 273 -85.71 -18.45 13.32
C GLN A 273 -85.15 -18.61 14.74
N ILE A 274 -85.90 -18.11 15.77
CA ILE A 274 -85.53 -18.30 17.16
C ILE A 274 -85.62 -19.81 17.52
N ALA A 275 -86.60 -20.50 17.05
CA ALA A 275 -86.75 -21.95 17.27
C ALA A 275 -85.62 -22.72 16.63
N GLN A 276 -85.23 -22.36 15.41
CA GLN A 276 -84.05 -22.97 14.67
C GLN A 276 -82.73 -22.72 15.44
N LYS A 277 -82.43 -21.48 15.83
CA LYS A 277 -81.26 -21.18 16.62
C LYS A 277 -81.23 -21.86 17.97
N TYR A 278 -82.39 -22.02 18.61
CA TYR A 278 -82.50 -22.75 19.86
C TYR A 278 -82.17 -24.24 19.65
N ILE A 279 -82.67 -24.86 18.59
CA ILE A 279 -82.39 -26.26 18.24
C ILE A 279 -80.90 -26.42 17.91
N GLU A 280 -80.32 -25.48 17.18
CA GLU A 280 -78.87 -25.50 16.84
C GLU A 280 -77.96 -25.35 18.06
N ALA A 281 -78.31 -24.43 18.98
CA ALA A 281 -77.63 -24.28 20.24
C ALA A 281 -77.76 -25.55 21.12
N TYR A 282 -78.89 -26.15 21.09
CA TYR A 282 -79.16 -27.42 21.80
C TYR A 282 -78.40 -28.61 21.20
N SER A 283 -78.32 -28.66 19.90
CA SER A 283 -77.47 -29.65 19.16
C SER A 283 -75.99 -29.55 19.47
N ASN A 284 -75.50 -28.33 19.61
CA ASN A 284 -74.09 -28.08 19.98
C ASN A 284 -73.74 -28.43 21.40
N LEU A 285 -74.67 -28.18 22.32
CA LEU A 285 -74.56 -28.60 23.73
C LEU A 285 -74.66 -30.12 23.90
N ALA A 286 -75.38 -30.81 23.03
CA ALA A 286 -75.51 -32.26 23.08
C ALA A 286 -74.28 -33.01 22.56
N LYS A 287 -73.37 -32.34 21.85
CA LYS A 287 -72.09 -32.91 21.36
C LYS A 287 -70.99 -32.96 22.47
N GLU A 288 -71.08 -32.14 23.47
CA GLU A 288 -70.18 -32.20 24.64
C GLU A 288 -70.96 -32.90 25.79
N SER A 289 -70.50 -34.03 26.33
CA SER A 289 -71.12 -34.90 27.34
C SER A 289 -71.25 -34.19 28.65
N THR A 290 -72.26 -33.31 28.78
CA THR A 290 -72.57 -32.57 29.98
C THR A 290 -74.04 -32.74 30.27
N THR A 291 -74.43 -32.92 31.52
CA THR A 291 -75.83 -33.08 32.00
C THR A 291 -76.64 -31.85 31.65
N ILE A 292 -77.57 -31.98 30.69
CA ILE A 292 -78.46 -30.92 30.22
C ILE A 292 -79.70 -30.82 31.14
N ILE A 293 -79.88 -29.69 31.81
CA ILE A 293 -81.09 -29.36 32.53
C ILE A 293 -81.97 -28.53 31.60
N THR A 294 -83.09 -29.11 31.11
CA THR A 294 -84.03 -28.40 30.26
C THR A 294 -85.08 -27.67 31.09
N PRO A 295 -85.32 -26.38 30.85
CA PRO A 295 -86.48 -25.70 31.44
C PRO A 295 -87.78 -26.26 30.81
N ASN A 296 -88.80 -26.43 31.62
CA ASN A 296 -90.08 -27.02 31.21
C ASN A 296 -90.87 -26.16 30.20
N ASN A 297 -90.46 -24.94 29.93
CA ASN A 297 -91.08 -24.08 28.93
C ASN A 297 -90.01 -23.39 28.02
N PRO A 298 -89.96 -23.68 26.71
CA PRO A 298 -88.94 -23.14 25.80
C PRO A 298 -89.04 -21.62 25.52
N LEU A 299 -90.09 -20.96 26.02
CA LEU A 299 -90.30 -19.51 25.87
C LEU A 299 -89.86 -18.70 27.11
N ASP A 300 -89.42 -19.35 28.15
CA ASP A 300 -88.96 -18.64 29.38
C ASP A 300 -87.43 -18.41 29.30
N VAL A 301 -87.05 -17.37 28.55
CA VAL A 301 -85.64 -16.94 28.38
C VAL A 301 -84.97 -16.51 29.69
N SER A 302 -85.77 -16.01 30.66
CA SER A 302 -85.21 -15.55 31.95
C SER A 302 -84.85 -16.73 32.86
N GLY A 303 -85.63 -17.82 32.82
CA GLY A 303 -85.33 -19.07 33.53
C GLY A 303 -84.07 -19.78 32.95
N ALA A 304 -83.81 -19.72 31.60
CA ALA A 304 -82.70 -20.31 30.99
C ALA A 304 -81.37 -19.55 31.31
N ILE A 305 -81.42 -18.24 31.40
CA ILE A 305 -80.25 -17.41 31.75
C ILE A 305 -79.86 -17.61 33.24
N THR A 306 -80.83 -17.70 34.14
CA THR A 306 -80.57 -17.97 35.58
C THR A 306 -79.98 -19.37 35.80
N THR A 307 -80.45 -20.40 35.06
CA THR A 307 -79.89 -21.75 35.16
C THR A 307 -78.48 -21.82 34.54
N ALA A 308 -78.17 -21.09 33.43
CA ALA A 308 -76.86 -21.02 32.86
C ALA A 308 -75.84 -20.31 33.78
N LEU A 309 -76.23 -19.21 34.41
CA LEU A 309 -75.40 -18.49 35.40
C LEU A 309 -75.14 -19.31 36.67
N THR A 310 -76.11 -20.05 37.19
CA THR A 310 -75.88 -20.92 38.32
C THR A 310 -75.01 -22.14 38.03
N THR A 311 -75.07 -22.69 36.81
CA THR A 311 -74.13 -23.77 36.36
C THR A 311 -72.72 -23.27 36.12
N MET A 312 -72.54 -22.11 35.55
CA MET A 312 -71.22 -21.49 35.41
C MET A 312 -70.54 -21.18 36.73
N ASN A 313 -71.32 -20.67 37.71
CA ASN A 313 -70.82 -20.43 39.07
C ASN A 313 -70.41 -21.73 39.79
N LYS A 314 -71.10 -22.82 39.57
CA LYS A 314 -70.75 -24.12 40.13
C LYS A 314 -69.50 -24.76 39.47
N LEU A 315 -69.23 -24.50 38.19
CA LEU A 315 -68.04 -24.98 37.49
C LEU A 315 -66.80 -24.23 37.90
N ASN A 316 -66.94 -22.94 38.28
CA ASN A 316 -65.82 -22.15 38.75
C ASN A 316 -65.38 -22.48 40.19
N VAL A 317 -66.30 -23.00 41.02
CA VAL A 317 -65.97 -23.38 42.40
C VAL A 317 -65.25 -24.74 42.49
N ASN A 318 -65.22 -25.56 41.41
CA ASN A 318 -64.49 -26.84 41.35
C ASN A 318 -63.15 -26.78 40.69
N LYS A 319 -62.62 -25.57 40.47
CA LYS A 319 -61.28 -25.36 39.85
C LYS A 319 -60.31 -24.66 40.81
N GLU A 320 -60.59 -24.55 42.09
CA GLU A 320 -59.56 -24.23 43.11
C GLU A 320 -59.05 -25.49 43.79
#